data_2edc4011f0a179eb10aaef5205e2009d
#
_entry.id   2edc4011f0a179eb10aaef5205e2009d
#
_cell.length_a   1.000
_cell.length_b   1.000
_cell.length_c   1.000
_cell.angle_alpha   90.00
_cell.angle_beta   90.00
_cell.angle_gamma   90.00
#
_symmetry.space_group_name_H-M   'P 1'
#
loop_
_entity.id
_entity.type
_entity.pdbx_description
1 polymer ?
#
loop_
_entity_poly.entity_id
_entity_poly.type
_entity_poly.pdbx_seq_one_letter_code
_entity_poly.pdbx_strand_id
1 'polypeptide(L)'
;VSILEDKIKRILSNYHQSFSTKTYSDENNDYDILMELFGISPDLKRENRQYWGRELGMLWQLIITEIFKEKHPQYGDALRYDADEPCDLVAGSDAIDTKYRIGSGDSGTLKKFKTYGKLLRDEGYRPVLLILREDNLPAAIKACEVGGWKILTGQDTFDYIQNQTGVNIVQLFKSFGNEFAINR
;
A
#
# COMPACT_ATOMS: atom_id res chain seq x y z
N VAL A 1 -8.88 35.53 27.26
CA VAL A 1 -8.26 34.68 26.20
C VAL A 1 -8.59 35.30 24.87
N SER A 2 -7.58 35.55 24.01
CA SER A 2 -7.84 36.19 22.72
C SER A 2 -8.45 35.18 21.74
N ILE A 3 -9.29 35.65 20.81
CA ILE A 3 -9.85 34.81 19.73
C ILE A 3 -8.76 34.05 18.96
N LEU A 4 -7.60 34.66 18.80
CA LEU A 4 -6.45 34.02 18.16
C LEU A 4 -5.92 32.85 19.01
N GLU A 5 -5.84 33.03 20.31
CA GLU A 5 -5.35 31.99 21.23
C GLU A 5 -6.26 30.75 21.23
N ASP A 6 -7.57 30.97 21.22
CA ASP A 6 -8.54 29.87 21.13
C ASP A 6 -8.46 29.11 19.80
N LYS A 7 -8.24 29.83 18.69
CA LYS A 7 -8.02 29.21 17.37
C LYS A 7 -6.74 28.36 17.36
N ILE A 8 -5.66 28.90 17.91
CA ILE A 8 -4.37 28.15 18.02
C ILE A 8 -4.55 26.90 18.90
N LYS A 9 -5.19 27.05 20.08
CA LYS A 9 -5.47 25.90 20.96
C LYS A 9 -6.25 24.80 20.27
N ARG A 10 -7.24 25.16 19.45
CA ARG A 10 -8.02 24.18 18.67
C ARG A 10 -7.15 23.43 17.66
N ILE A 11 -6.28 24.14 16.94
CA ILE A 11 -5.33 23.53 15.99
C ILE A 11 -4.41 22.58 16.75
N LEU A 12 -3.80 23.04 17.85
CA LEU A 12 -2.88 22.23 18.65
C LEU A 12 -3.58 20.98 19.23
N SER A 13 -4.83 21.11 19.69
CA SER A 13 -5.59 19.98 20.23
C SER A 13 -5.89 18.93 19.16
N ASN A 14 -6.21 19.34 17.94
CA ASN A 14 -6.42 18.41 16.82
C ASN A 14 -5.14 17.64 16.48
N TYR A 15 -4.00 18.33 16.43
CA TYR A 15 -2.70 17.70 16.19
C TYR A 15 -2.25 16.81 17.35
N HIS A 16 -2.47 17.26 18.58
CA HIS A 16 -2.19 16.45 19.78
C HIS A 16 -2.96 15.12 19.72
N GLN A 17 -4.25 15.15 19.38
CA GLN A 17 -5.05 13.95 19.24
C GLN A 17 -4.50 13.04 18.12
N SER A 18 -4.19 13.61 16.96
CA SER A 18 -3.60 12.85 15.84
C SER A 18 -2.28 12.21 16.23
N PHE A 19 -1.37 12.94 16.88
CA PHE A 19 -0.08 12.42 17.31
C PHE A 19 -0.22 11.33 18.40
N SER A 20 -1.13 11.53 19.35
CA SER A 20 -1.35 10.60 20.46
C SER A 20 -2.00 9.28 20.02
N THR A 21 -2.73 9.28 18.90
CA THR A 21 -3.40 8.08 18.36
C THR A 21 -2.61 7.39 17.25
N LYS A 22 -1.53 8.02 16.77
CA LYS A 22 -0.73 7.43 15.69
C LYS A 22 0.03 6.22 16.20
N THR A 23 -0.14 5.12 15.50
CA THR A 23 0.62 3.88 15.72
C THR A 23 1.59 3.66 14.56
N TYR A 24 2.69 2.99 14.84
CA TYR A 24 3.67 2.61 13.83
C TYR A 24 4.37 1.32 14.25
N SER A 25 4.93 0.63 13.27
CA SER A 25 5.81 -0.52 13.48
C SER A 25 7.14 -0.29 12.78
N ASP A 26 8.21 -0.81 13.38
CA ASP A 26 9.52 -0.75 12.75
C ASP A 26 9.56 -1.69 11.53
N GLU A 27 10.27 -1.25 10.52
CA GLU A 27 10.59 -2.05 9.35
C GLU A 27 11.74 -2.98 9.70
N ASN A 28 11.61 -4.27 9.35
CA ASN A 28 12.69 -5.24 9.51
C ASN A 28 13.81 -5.03 8.47
N ASN A 29 14.87 -5.84 8.54
CA ASN A 29 16.02 -5.76 7.63
C ASN A 29 15.91 -6.72 6.44
N ASP A 30 14.75 -7.34 6.23
CA ASP A 30 14.57 -8.30 5.15
C ASP A 30 14.54 -7.58 3.80
N TYR A 31 15.25 -8.16 2.84
CA TYR A 31 15.19 -7.70 1.45
C TYR A 31 13.85 -8.09 0.83
N ASP A 32 13.34 -7.22 -0.01
CA ASP A 32 12.24 -7.52 -0.91
C ASP A 32 12.68 -7.42 -2.37
N ILE A 33 11.82 -7.84 -3.29
CA ILE A 33 12.15 -7.92 -4.72
C ILE A 33 12.49 -6.57 -5.37
N LEU A 34 11.96 -5.45 -4.83
CA LEU A 34 12.33 -4.11 -5.32
C LEU A 34 13.68 -3.67 -4.77
N MET A 35 13.97 -3.96 -3.50
CA MET A 35 15.29 -3.70 -2.91
C MET A 35 16.38 -4.48 -3.65
N GLU A 36 16.13 -5.75 -3.96
CA GLU A 36 17.05 -6.58 -4.75
C GLU A 36 17.26 -6.01 -6.15
N LEU A 37 16.19 -5.63 -6.85
CA LEU A 37 16.24 -5.09 -8.22
C LEU A 37 17.10 -3.83 -8.32
N PHE A 38 16.99 -2.92 -7.35
CA PHE A 38 17.73 -1.66 -7.35
C PHE A 38 19.03 -1.68 -6.53
N GLY A 39 19.36 -2.79 -5.89
CA GLY A 39 20.54 -2.87 -5.00
C GLY A 39 20.40 -1.97 -3.75
N ILE A 40 19.18 -1.78 -3.26
CA ILE A 40 18.90 -0.95 -2.08
C ILE A 40 19.12 -1.80 -0.83
N SER A 41 20.17 -1.50 -0.07
CA SER A 41 20.40 -2.16 1.22
C SER A 41 19.44 -1.65 2.30
N PRO A 42 19.21 -2.43 3.37
CA PRO A 42 18.44 -1.95 4.53
C PRO A 42 19.04 -0.68 5.17
N ASP A 43 20.36 -0.54 5.15
CA ASP A 43 21.06 0.66 5.67
C ASP A 43 20.78 1.88 4.81
N LEU A 44 20.89 1.77 3.49
CA LEU A 44 20.53 2.84 2.57
C LEU A 44 19.08 3.26 2.73
N LYS A 45 18.18 2.29 2.87
CA LYS A 45 16.75 2.57 3.05
C LYS A 45 16.47 3.30 4.37
N ARG A 46 17.22 2.98 5.45
CA ARG A 46 17.11 3.68 6.75
C ARG A 46 17.55 5.14 6.71
N GLU A 47 18.42 5.55 5.77
CA GLU A 47 18.85 6.96 5.65
C GLU A 47 17.66 7.90 5.41
N ASN A 48 16.65 7.45 4.65
CA ASN A 48 15.43 8.21 4.42
C ASN A 48 14.22 7.29 4.18
N ARG A 49 13.72 6.68 5.25
CA ARG A 49 12.59 5.72 5.19
C ARG A 49 11.34 6.30 4.55
N GLN A 50 11.07 7.59 4.77
CA GLN A 50 9.89 8.24 4.21
C GLN A 50 9.99 8.37 2.69
N TYR A 51 11.14 8.76 2.18
CA TYR A 51 11.40 8.83 0.75
C TYR A 51 11.25 7.45 0.10
N TRP A 52 12.02 6.46 0.59
CA TRP A 52 12.00 5.12 0.02
C TRP A 52 10.63 4.47 0.11
N GLY A 53 9.94 4.60 1.23
CA GLY A 53 8.58 4.04 1.40
C GLY A 53 7.58 4.63 0.41
N ARG A 54 7.64 5.94 0.15
CA ARG A 54 6.78 6.61 -0.83
C ARG A 54 7.12 6.19 -2.26
N GLU A 55 8.40 6.24 -2.64
CA GLU A 55 8.82 5.96 -4.02
C GLU A 55 8.64 4.48 -4.37
N LEU A 56 9.03 3.56 -3.49
CA LEU A 56 8.81 2.13 -3.71
C LEU A 56 7.31 1.78 -3.70
N GLY A 57 6.50 2.51 -2.93
CA GLY A 57 5.05 2.37 -2.96
C GLY A 57 4.43 2.77 -4.29
N MET A 58 4.82 3.94 -4.82
CA MET A 58 4.37 4.40 -6.12
C MET A 58 4.85 3.48 -7.25
N LEU A 59 6.12 3.07 -7.21
CA LEU A 59 6.68 2.14 -8.18
C LEU A 59 5.92 0.80 -8.19
N TRP A 60 5.65 0.25 -7.01
CA TRP A 60 4.87 -0.99 -6.86
C TRP A 60 3.49 -0.85 -7.52
N GLN A 61 2.76 0.21 -7.20
CA GLN A 61 1.46 0.51 -7.80
C GLN A 61 1.52 0.58 -9.33
N LEU A 62 2.47 1.32 -9.87
CA LEU A 62 2.62 1.49 -11.32
C LEU A 62 2.92 0.16 -12.02
N ILE A 63 3.83 -0.65 -11.47
CA ILE A 63 4.18 -1.96 -12.05
C ILE A 63 2.97 -2.90 -12.04
N ILE A 64 2.27 -3.00 -10.90
CA ILE A 64 1.11 -3.88 -10.79
C ILE A 64 -0.01 -3.42 -11.73
N THR A 65 -0.29 -2.13 -11.77
CA THR A 65 -1.30 -1.57 -12.68
C THR A 65 -0.96 -1.91 -14.14
N GLU A 66 0.29 -1.74 -14.56
CA GLU A 66 0.69 -2.04 -15.93
C GLU A 66 0.59 -3.53 -16.27
N ILE A 67 1.01 -4.42 -15.34
CA ILE A 67 0.87 -5.87 -15.53
C ILE A 67 -0.60 -6.27 -15.72
N PHE A 68 -1.49 -5.78 -14.87
CA PHE A 68 -2.91 -6.10 -14.98
C PHE A 68 -3.53 -5.50 -16.24
N LYS A 69 -3.18 -4.28 -16.60
CA LYS A 69 -3.65 -3.61 -17.81
C LYS A 69 -3.30 -4.37 -19.08
N GLU A 70 -2.07 -4.90 -19.15
CA GLU A 70 -1.60 -5.63 -20.32
C GLU A 70 -2.07 -7.10 -20.38
N LYS A 71 -2.32 -7.72 -19.23
CA LYS A 71 -2.51 -9.17 -19.15
C LYS A 71 -3.89 -9.62 -18.67
N HIS A 72 -4.61 -8.80 -17.91
CA HIS A 72 -5.91 -9.23 -17.40
C HIS A 72 -7.04 -8.83 -18.38
N PRO A 73 -7.85 -9.78 -18.87
CA PRO A 73 -8.85 -9.51 -19.91
C PRO A 73 -9.99 -8.59 -19.46
N GLN A 74 -10.23 -8.48 -18.17
CA GLN A 74 -11.26 -7.63 -17.58
C GLN A 74 -10.63 -6.58 -16.67
N TYR A 75 -9.56 -5.93 -17.16
CA TYR A 75 -8.93 -4.79 -16.46
C TYR A 75 -9.86 -3.57 -16.49
N GLY A 76 -9.88 -2.84 -15.39
CA GLY A 76 -10.50 -1.53 -15.25
C GLY A 76 -9.61 -0.59 -14.42
N ASP A 77 -9.71 0.71 -14.70
CA ASP A 77 -9.00 1.74 -13.94
C ASP A 77 -9.55 1.85 -12.51
N ALA A 78 -8.85 2.66 -11.69
CA ALA A 78 -9.25 2.98 -10.32
C ALA A 78 -10.71 3.45 -10.24
N LEU A 79 -11.45 2.94 -9.26
CA LEU A 79 -12.81 3.39 -8.98
C LEU A 79 -12.77 4.74 -8.25
N ARG A 80 -13.68 5.62 -8.62
CA ARG A 80 -13.79 6.95 -8.00
C ARG A 80 -15.20 7.19 -7.52
N TYR A 81 -15.32 7.61 -6.27
CA TYR A 81 -16.57 8.00 -5.61
C TYR A 81 -16.36 9.39 -5.00
N ASP A 82 -16.84 10.41 -5.68
CA ASP A 82 -16.60 11.82 -5.36
C ASP A 82 -15.08 12.13 -5.25
N ALA A 83 -14.60 12.43 -4.05
CA ALA A 83 -13.18 12.69 -3.77
C ALA A 83 -12.40 11.44 -3.33
N ASP A 84 -13.07 10.30 -3.19
CA ASP A 84 -12.46 9.05 -2.73
C ASP A 84 -12.09 8.13 -3.89
N GLU A 85 -10.90 7.53 -3.79
CA GLU A 85 -10.37 6.51 -4.70
C GLU A 85 -9.99 5.28 -3.86
N PRO A 86 -10.93 4.35 -3.63
CA PRO A 86 -10.75 3.26 -2.68
C PRO A 86 -9.90 2.09 -3.19
N CYS A 87 -9.54 2.07 -4.46
CA CYS A 87 -8.66 1.07 -5.05
C CYS A 87 -7.87 1.64 -6.24
N ASP A 88 -6.76 1.00 -6.59
CA ASP A 88 -5.88 1.43 -7.68
C ASP A 88 -6.33 0.90 -9.05
N LEU A 89 -6.98 -0.25 -9.09
CA LEU A 89 -7.45 -0.89 -10.32
C LEU A 89 -8.56 -1.91 -10.04
N VAL A 90 -9.22 -2.34 -11.10
CA VAL A 90 -10.21 -3.43 -11.07
C VAL A 90 -9.76 -4.57 -11.97
N ALA A 91 -9.96 -5.81 -11.53
CA ALA A 91 -9.72 -7.03 -12.30
C ALA A 91 -10.94 -7.95 -12.19
N GLY A 92 -11.83 -7.92 -13.17
CA GLY A 92 -13.12 -8.58 -13.08
C GLY A 92 -13.96 -8.06 -11.92
N SER A 93 -14.24 -8.89 -10.93
CA SER A 93 -14.98 -8.50 -9.71
C SER A 93 -14.06 -8.05 -8.56
N ASP A 94 -12.74 -8.10 -8.72
CA ASP A 94 -11.80 -7.70 -7.69
C ASP A 94 -11.44 -6.23 -7.83
N ALA A 95 -11.67 -5.46 -6.76
CA ALA A 95 -11.19 -4.09 -6.62
C ALA A 95 -9.88 -4.13 -5.82
N ILE A 96 -8.78 -3.82 -6.49
CA ILE A 96 -7.42 -4.05 -6.01
C ILE A 96 -6.78 -2.73 -5.58
N ASP A 97 -6.34 -2.67 -4.34
CA ASP A 97 -5.48 -1.62 -3.81
C ASP A 97 -4.08 -2.19 -3.54
N THR A 98 -3.04 -1.43 -3.83
CA THR A 98 -1.65 -1.87 -3.72
C THR A 98 -0.91 -1.11 -2.63
N LYS A 99 -0.08 -1.80 -1.87
CA LYS A 99 0.78 -1.19 -0.86
C LYS A 99 2.16 -1.82 -0.90
N TYR A 100 3.18 -1.01 -0.76
CA TYR A 100 4.53 -1.53 -0.55
C TYR A 100 4.64 -2.13 0.85
N ARG A 101 4.25 -1.35 1.85
CA ARG A 101 4.22 -1.70 3.27
C ARG A 101 3.26 -0.77 4.00
N ILE A 102 2.56 -1.29 5.00
CA ILE A 102 1.77 -0.45 5.92
C ILE A 102 2.53 -0.35 7.24
N GLY A 103 3.39 0.66 7.35
CA GLY A 103 4.27 0.87 8.51
C GLY A 103 3.70 1.75 9.59
N SER A 104 2.71 2.58 9.28
CA SER A 104 2.08 3.49 10.23
C SER A 104 0.61 3.73 9.90
N GLY A 105 -0.14 4.17 10.89
CA GLY A 105 -1.52 4.58 10.72
C GLY A 105 -1.97 5.44 11.90
N ASP A 106 -2.72 6.47 11.61
CA ASP A 106 -3.54 7.17 12.60
C ASP A 106 -4.98 6.63 12.57
N SER A 107 -5.81 7.10 13.48
CA SER A 107 -7.22 6.67 13.55
C SER A 107 -8.00 6.96 12.26
N GLY A 108 -7.66 8.03 11.54
CA GLY A 108 -8.27 8.39 10.26
C GLY A 108 -7.91 7.40 9.16
N THR A 109 -6.63 7.05 9.04
CA THR A 109 -6.14 6.04 8.08
C THR A 109 -6.75 4.67 8.34
N LEU A 110 -6.77 4.21 9.60
CA LEU A 110 -7.38 2.93 9.97
C LEU A 110 -8.89 2.92 9.69
N LYS A 111 -9.57 4.05 9.91
CA LYS A 111 -10.98 4.20 9.55
C LYS A 111 -11.20 4.11 8.04
N LYS A 112 -10.32 4.71 7.22
CA LYS A 112 -10.40 4.62 5.75
C LYS A 112 -10.35 3.19 5.26
N PHE A 113 -9.45 2.35 5.76
CA PHE A 113 -9.41 0.93 5.39
C PHE A 113 -10.75 0.24 5.64
N LYS A 114 -11.38 0.49 6.78
CA LYS A 114 -12.70 -0.08 7.11
C LYS A 114 -13.78 0.44 6.17
N THR A 115 -13.80 1.75 5.93
CA THR A 115 -14.83 2.42 5.12
C THR A 115 -14.73 2.02 3.66
N TYR A 116 -13.52 2.00 3.09
CA TYR A 116 -13.30 1.67 1.68
C TYR A 116 -13.60 0.20 1.39
N GLY A 117 -13.19 -0.72 2.27
CA GLY A 117 -13.54 -2.12 2.10
C GLY A 117 -15.05 -2.36 2.12
N LYS A 118 -15.77 -1.67 3.01
CA LYS A 118 -17.23 -1.72 3.04
C LYS A 118 -17.85 -1.14 1.78
N LEU A 119 -17.43 0.06 1.36
CA LEU A 119 -17.90 0.74 0.16
C LEU A 119 -17.78 -0.16 -1.07
N LEU A 120 -16.61 -0.73 -1.30
CA LEU A 120 -16.37 -1.61 -2.44
C LEU A 120 -17.29 -2.84 -2.45
N ARG A 121 -17.53 -3.44 -1.28
CA ARG A 121 -18.45 -4.58 -1.16
C ARG A 121 -19.90 -4.18 -1.40
N ASP A 122 -20.33 -3.03 -0.90
CA ASP A 122 -21.67 -2.50 -1.12
C ASP A 122 -21.93 -2.23 -2.62
N GLU A 123 -20.86 -1.89 -3.38
CA GLU A 123 -20.88 -1.72 -4.84
C GLU A 123 -20.70 -3.04 -5.62
N GLY A 124 -20.63 -4.16 -4.94
CA GLY A 124 -20.56 -5.50 -5.56
C GLY A 124 -19.16 -5.99 -5.90
N TYR A 125 -18.11 -5.30 -5.47
CA TYR A 125 -16.74 -5.72 -5.67
C TYR A 125 -16.21 -6.55 -4.49
N ARG A 126 -15.17 -7.34 -4.76
CA ARG A 126 -14.36 -7.99 -3.73
C ARG A 126 -13.12 -7.11 -3.48
N PRO A 127 -12.97 -6.49 -2.32
CA PRO A 127 -11.80 -5.69 -2.04
C PRO A 127 -10.58 -6.60 -1.80
N VAL A 128 -9.51 -6.36 -2.56
CA VAL A 128 -8.24 -7.11 -2.48
C VAL A 128 -7.11 -6.14 -2.23
N LEU A 129 -6.28 -6.45 -1.24
CA LEU A 129 -5.11 -5.64 -0.88
C LEU A 129 -3.84 -6.43 -1.18
N LEU A 130 -3.04 -5.94 -2.13
CA LEU A 130 -1.77 -6.53 -2.54
C LEU A 130 -0.61 -5.79 -1.89
N ILE A 131 -0.08 -6.36 -0.81
CA ILE A 131 1.05 -5.77 -0.08
C ILE A 131 2.32 -6.53 -0.44
N LEU A 132 3.37 -5.79 -0.85
CA LEU A 132 4.63 -6.42 -1.22
C LEU A 132 5.34 -7.01 0.00
N ARG A 133 5.43 -6.28 1.10
CA ARG A 133 6.15 -6.70 2.31
C ARG A 133 5.25 -7.39 3.31
N GLU A 134 5.86 -8.18 4.21
CA GLU A 134 5.14 -8.92 5.26
C GLU A 134 5.15 -8.21 6.62
N ASP A 135 6.11 -7.31 6.87
CA ASP A 135 6.32 -6.60 8.14
C ASP A 135 5.38 -5.39 8.32
N ASN A 136 4.08 -5.64 8.26
CA ASN A 136 3.05 -4.61 8.32
C ASN A 136 2.59 -4.31 9.76
N LEU A 137 2.06 -3.09 9.97
CA LEU A 137 1.48 -2.69 11.25
C LEU A 137 0.25 -3.55 11.58
N PRO A 138 0.26 -4.31 12.70
CA PRO A 138 -0.85 -5.22 13.04
C PRO A 138 -2.21 -4.52 13.14
N ALA A 139 -2.25 -3.30 13.67
CA ALA A 139 -3.49 -2.53 13.78
C ALA A 139 -4.08 -2.15 12.40
N ALA A 140 -3.23 -1.91 11.40
CA ALA A 140 -3.67 -1.64 10.03
C ALA A 140 -4.20 -2.90 9.36
N ILE A 141 -3.52 -4.03 9.50
CA ILE A 141 -4.01 -5.32 9.01
C ILE A 141 -5.38 -5.64 9.62
N LYS A 142 -5.54 -5.46 10.94
CA LYS A 142 -6.82 -5.65 11.60
C LYS A 142 -7.93 -4.73 11.08
N ALA A 143 -7.60 -3.48 10.77
CA ALA A 143 -8.56 -2.54 10.18
C ALA A 143 -9.00 -2.97 8.77
N CYS A 144 -8.07 -3.51 7.97
CA CYS A 144 -8.37 -4.09 6.66
C CYS A 144 -9.26 -5.33 6.79
N GLU A 145 -8.97 -6.24 7.71
CA GLU A 145 -9.83 -7.41 7.98
C GLU A 145 -11.27 -6.99 8.34
N VAL A 146 -11.43 -6.00 9.24
CA VAL A 146 -12.74 -5.46 9.61
C VAL A 146 -13.44 -4.84 8.40
N GLY A 147 -12.70 -4.19 7.50
CA GLY A 147 -13.21 -3.68 6.22
C GLY A 147 -13.62 -4.77 5.23
N GLY A 148 -13.27 -6.02 5.49
CA GLY A 148 -13.56 -7.15 4.61
C GLY A 148 -12.62 -7.27 3.42
N TRP A 149 -11.41 -6.72 3.53
CA TRP A 149 -10.38 -6.89 2.52
C TRP A 149 -9.83 -8.32 2.52
N LYS A 150 -9.63 -8.89 1.34
CA LYS A 150 -8.74 -10.02 1.14
C LYS A 150 -7.30 -9.50 1.15
N ILE A 151 -6.57 -9.77 2.22
CA ILE A 151 -5.22 -9.26 2.43
C ILE A 151 -4.21 -10.30 1.95
N LEU A 152 -3.34 -9.91 1.03
CA LEU A 152 -2.27 -10.74 0.52
C LEU A 152 -0.93 -10.02 0.75
N THR A 153 0.07 -10.73 1.25
CA THR A 153 1.39 -10.19 1.56
C THR A 153 2.49 -11.10 1.00
N GLY A 154 3.62 -10.52 0.62
CA GLY A 154 4.78 -11.29 0.18
C GLY A 154 4.45 -12.30 -0.93
N GLN A 155 4.74 -13.57 -0.69
CA GLN A 155 4.54 -14.64 -1.67
C GLN A 155 3.06 -14.78 -2.11
N ASP A 156 2.10 -14.64 -1.19
CA ASP A 156 0.66 -14.72 -1.53
C ASP A 156 0.27 -13.64 -2.54
N THR A 157 0.87 -12.45 -2.44
CA THR A 157 0.70 -11.37 -3.42
C THR A 157 1.25 -11.78 -4.79
N PHE A 158 2.44 -12.37 -4.85
CA PHE A 158 3.06 -12.80 -6.10
C PHE A 158 2.28 -13.93 -6.76
N ASP A 159 1.81 -14.89 -5.98
CA ASP A 159 0.98 -16.00 -6.45
C ASP A 159 -0.36 -15.50 -7.01
N TYR A 160 -0.97 -14.53 -6.35
CA TYR A 160 -2.20 -13.91 -6.86
C TYR A 160 -1.96 -13.20 -8.20
N ILE A 161 -0.90 -12.40 -8.32
CA ILE A 161 -0.55 -11.72 -9.58
C ILE A 161 -0.34 -12.75 -10.69
N GLN A 162 0.42 -13.81 -10.43
CA GLN A 162 0.68 -14.87 -11.40
C GLN A 162 -0.61 -15.59 -11.81
N ASN A 163 -1.48 -15.90 -10.87
CA ASN A 163 -2.76 -16.56 -11.15
C ASN A 163 -3.71 -15.70 -11.98
N GLN A 164 -3.72 -14.38 -11.76
CA GLN A 164 -4.61 -13.46 -12.47
C GLN A 164 -4.08 -13.04 -13.86
N THR A 165 -2.76 -12.97 -14.00
CA THR A 165 -2.13 -12.35 -15.18
C THR A 165 -1.21 -13.30 -15.97
N GLY A 166 -0.82 -14.43 -15.39
CA GLY A 166 0.20 -15.32 -15.95
C GLY A 166 1.64 -14.82 -15.74
N VAL A 167 1.83 -13.67 -15.12
CA VAL A 167 3.16 -13.05 -14.92
C VAL A 167 3.76 -13.49 -13.59
N ASN A 168 4.88 -14.21 -13.64
CA ASN A 168 5.71 -14.43 -12.46
C ASN A 168 6.63 -13.22 -12.25
N ILE A 169 6.21 -12.31 -11.38
CA ILE A 169 6.91 -11.03 -11.16
C ILE A 169 8.31 -11.23 -10.58
N VAL A 170 8.52 -12.25 -9.75
CA VAL A 170 9.83 -12.56 -9.17
C VAL A 170 10.82 -13.00 -10.26
N GLN A 171 10.38 -13.88 -11.16
CA GLN A 171 11.23 -14.31 -12.29
C GLN A 171 11.45 -13.18 -13.29
N LEU A 172 10.43 -12.35 -13.53
CA LEU A 172 10.57 -11.18 -14.39
C LEU A 172 11.66 -10.24 -13.87
N PHE A 173 11.63 -9.89 -12.58
CA PHE A 173 12.64 -9.00 -12.00
C PHE A 173 14.03 -9.62 -11.99
N LYS A 174 14.15 -10.92 -11.70
CA LYS A 174 15.42 -11.64 -11.80
C LYS A 174 16.00 -11.64 -13.22
N SER A 175 15.16 -11.63 -14.26
CA SER A 175 15.62 -11.59 -15.66
C SER A 175 16.28 -10.28 -16.04
N PHE A 176 16.02 -9.19 -15.33
CA PHE A 176 16.67 -7.90 -15.54
C PHE A 176 18.11 -7.85 -14.94
N GLY A 177 18.44 -8.78 -14.05
CA GLY A 177 19.77 -8.82 -13.41
C GLY A 177 20.09 -7.51 -12.69
N ASN A 178 21.25 -6.93 -12.99
CA ASN A 178 21.72 -5.68 -12.38
C ASN A 178 21.43 -4.42 -13.22
N GLU A 179 20.56 -4.52 -14.22
CA GLU A 179 20.29 -3.41 -15.17
C GLU A 179 19.85 -2.12 -14.45
N PHE A 180 19.09 -2.24 -13.38
CA PHE A 180 18.54 -1.12 -12.62
C PHE A 180 19.25 -0.88 -11.28
N ALA A 181 20.35 -1.57 -11.00
CA ALA A 181 21.08 -1.38 -9.75
C ALA A 181 21.61 0.05 -9.65
N ILE A 182 21.32 0.71 -8.52
CA ILE A 182 21.83 2.07 -8.25
C ILE A 182 23.27 2.00 -7.75
N ASN A 183 24.11 2.83 -8.31
CA ASN A 183 25.51 3.00 -7.88
C ASN A 183 25.59 4.16 -6.89
N ARG A 184 25.77 3.87 -5.61
CA ARG A 184 26.06 4.84 -4.56
C ARG A 184 27.32 4.45 -3.78
#